data_5fabcd592971ce81dad4ecb19cb431a9
#
_entry.id   5fabcd592971ce81dad4ecb19cb431a9
#
_cell.length_a   1.000
_cell.length_b   1.000
_cell.length_c   1.000
_cell.angle_alpha   90.00
_cell.angle_beta   90.00
_cell.angle_gamma   90.00
#
_symmetry.space_group_name_H-M   'P 1'
#
loop_
_entity.id
_entity.type
_entity.pdbx_description
1 polymer ?
#
loop_
_entity_poly.entity_id
_entity_poly.type
_entity_poly.pdbx_seq_one_letter_code
_entity_poly.pdbx_strand_id
1 'polypeptide(L)'
;MRITLRPIPSSTSVMDEEVDGEPVMPNMQRLKREGVWFENFFANSFRTDRGEVAILSGFPAQTKTSVMKLPAKSRTLPSVARSLGREGYATSFAYGGDLNFTNQAQYMYATGWQELVWQKDLRFDTPPADWGYDDAVMCDWFADRVI
;
A
#
# COMPACT_ATOMS: atom_id res chain seq x y z
N MET A 1 12.03 -9.49 -13.39
CA MET A 1 10.67 -10.07 -13.25
C MET A 1 9.80 -8.96 -12.68
N ARG A 2 8.80 -8.50 -13.42
CA ARG A 2 7.85 -7.49 -12.93
C ARG A 2 6.60 -8.21 -12.40
N ILE A 3 6.20 -7.93 -11.19
CA ILE A 3 4.99 -8.47 -10.59
C ILE A 3 3.99 -7.33 -10.48
N THR A 4 2.85 -7.44 -11.16
CA THR A 4 1.78 -6.47 -11.07
C THR A 4 0.66 -7.06 -10.20
N LEU A 5 0.41 -6.42 -9.05
CA LEU A 5 -0.67 -6.80 -8.16
C LEU A 5 -1.97 -6.11 -8.60
N ARG A 6 -3.09 -6.80 -8.54
CA ARG A 6 -4.40 -6.18 -8.78
C ARG A 6 -4.72 -5.22 -7.64
N PRO A 7 -5.07 -3.97 -7.94
CA PRO A 7 -5.55 -3.07 -6.90
C PRO A 7 -6.85 -3.61 -6.27
N ILE A 8 -6.99 -3.41 -4.98
CA ILE A 8 -8.19 -3.74 -4.19
C ILE A 8 -9.12 -2.51 -4.22
N PRO A 9 -10.37 -2.63 -4.41
CA PRO A 9 -11.29 -3.69 -4.85
C PRO A 9 -11.69 -3.52 -6.31
N SER A 10 -10.83 -2.98 -7.12
CA SER A 10 -11.14 -2.82 -8.52
C SER A 10 -11.43 -4.20 -9.09
N SER A 11 -12.66 -4.41 -9.40
CA SER A 11 -13.02 -5.56 -10.17
C SER A 11 -12.26 -5.50 -11.50
N THR A 12 -11.82 -6.62 -11.97
CA THR A 12 -11.27 -6.76 -13.33
C THR A 12 -12.17 -6.20 -14.40
N SER A 13 -13.45 -6.01 -14.12
CA SER A 13 -14.41 -5.40 -15.01
C SER A 13 -14.03 -3.98 -15.43
N VAL A 14 -13.54 -3.14 -14.51
CA VAL A 14 -13.18 -1.74 -14.83
C VAL A 14 -11.91 -1.62 -15.66
N MET A 15 -11.03 -2.63 -15.57
CA MET A 15 -9.72 -2.56 -16.20
C MET A 15 -9.75 -2.66 -17.73
N ASP A 16 -10.70 -3.41 -18.25
CA ASP A 16 -10.88 -3.63 -19.67
C ASP A 16 -12.05 -2.77 -20.24
N GLU A 17 -12.61 -1.84 -19.44
CA GLU A 17 -13.64 -0.90 -19.88
C GLU A 17 -13.07 0.28 -20.67
N GLU A 18 -13.88 0.76 -21.61
CA GLU A 18 -13.61 1.94 -22.42
C GLU A 18 -14.76 2.95 -22.27
N VAL A 19 -14.42 4.22 -22.28
CA VAL A 19 -15.36 5.34 -22.37
C VAL A 19 -14.99 6.18 -23.57
N ASP A 20 -15.96 6.37 -24.47
CA ASP A 20 -15.76 7.10 -25.73
C ASP A 20 -14.60 6.56 -26.59
N GLY A 21 -14.32 5.25 -26.51
CA GLY A 21 -13.24 4.59 -27.23
C GLY A 21 -11.87 4.69 -26.58
N GLU A 22 -11.79 5.30 -25.41
CA GLU A 22 -10.54 5.41 -24.63
C GLU A 22 -10.56 4.49 -23.41
N PRO A 23 -9.46 3.75 -23.15
CA PRO A 23 -9.38 2.87 -21.99
C PRO A 23 -9.51 3.64 -20.68
N VAL A 24 -10.34 3.14 -19.74
CA VAL A 24 -10.47 3.73 -18.40
C VAL A 24 -9.18 3.60 -17.60
N MET A 25 -8.41 2.53 -17.80
CA MET A 25 -7.15 2.29 -17.08
C MET A 25 -5.97 1.98 -18.04
N PRO A 26 -5.54 2.93 -18.87
CA PRO A 26 -4.56 2.68 -19.95
C PRO A 26 -3.20 2.18 -19.42
N ASN A 27 -2.72 2.73 -18.30
CA ASN A 27 -1.45 2.33 -17.72
C ASN A 27 -1.50 0.91 -17.12
N MET A 28 -2.60 0.53 -16.51
CA MET A 28 -2.79 -0.84 -16.00
C MET A 28 -2.88 -1.85 -17.14
N GLN A 29 -3.57 -1.50 -18.23
CA GLN A 29 -3.60 -2.34 -19.44
C GLN A 29 -2.21 -2.49 -20.05
N ARG A 30 -1.41 -1.43 -20.08
CA ARG A 30 -0.01 -1.49 -20.53
C ARG A 30 0.81 -2.44 -19.65
N LEU A 31 0.74 -2.29 -18.32
CA LEU A 31 1.43 -3.16 -17.36
C LEU A 31 1.00 -4.63 -17.49
N LYS A 32 -0.28 -4.88 -17.77
CA LYS A 32 -0.81 -6.23 -18.05
C LYS A 32 -0.12 -6.87 -19.26
N ARG A 33 0.13 -6.08 -20.32
CA ARG A 33 0.80 -6.57 -21.55
C ARG A 33 2.31 -6.75 -21.39
N GLU A 34 2.95 -5.86 -20.61
CA GLU A 34 4.42 -5.81 -20.48
C GLU A 34 4.96 -6.66 -19.31
N GLY A 35 4.09 -7.04 -18.37
CA GLY A 35 4.46 -7.73 -17.13
C GLY A 35 3.92 -9.14 -17.02
N VAL A 36 4.12 -9.74 -15.85
CA VAL A 36 3.44 -10.97 -15.45
C VAL A 36 2.15 -10.61 -14.74
N TRP A 37 1.04 -11.05 -15.29
CA TRP A 37 -0.30 -10.76 -14.78
C TRP A 37 -0.91 -11.97 -14.08
N PHE A 38 -1.34 -11.82 -12.82
CA PHE A 38 -1.98 -12.87 -12.05
C PHE A 38 -3.50 -12.69 -12.08
N GLU A 39 -4.21 -13.48 -12.86
CA GLU A 39 -5.67 -13.37 -13.02
C GLU A 39 -6.44 -13.81 -11.77
N ASN A 40 -5.91 -14.80 -11.05
CA ASN A 40 -6.52 -15.38 -9.86
C ASN A 40 -5.88 -14.88 -8.56
N PHE A 41 -5.54 -13.60 -8.51
CA PHE A 41 -5.01 -12.96 -7.31
C PHE A 41 -6.12 -12.21 -6.58
N PHE A 42 -6.49 -12.70 -5.40
CA PHE A 42 -7.60 -12.15 -4.61
C PHE A 42 -7.08 -11.34 -3.43
N ALA A 43 -7.75 -10.22 -3.18
CA ALA A 43 -7.52 -9.44 -1.97
C ALA A 43 -7.91 -10.23 -0.72
N ASN A 44 -7.06 -10.21 0.30
CA ASN A 44 -7.35 -10.87 1.57
C ASN A 44 -8.46 -10.16 2.37
N SER A 45 -8.78 -8.91 2.05
CA SER A 45 -9.87 -8.11 2.61
C SER A 45 -10.21 -6.93 1.72
N PHE A 46 -11.39 -6.37 1.91
CA PHE A 46 -11.84 -5.13 1.29
C PHE A 46 -11.42 -3.86 2.07
N ARG A 47 -10.72 -3.99 3.20
CA ARG A 47 -10.27 -2.87 4.02
C ARG A 47 -8.75 -2.77 4.00
N THR A 48 -8.25 -1.54 3.88
CA THR A 48 -6.82 -1.21 3.83
C THR A 48 -6.07 -1.74 5.05
N ASP A 49 -6.57 -1.50 6.26
CA ASP A 49 -5.96 -1.91 7.53
C ASP A 49 -5.77 -3.43 7.68
N ARG A 50 -6.50 -4.23 6.90
CA ARG A 50 -6.37 -5.69 6.87
C ARG A 50 -5.53 -6.14 5.69
N GLY A 51 -5.68 -5.48 4.55
CA GLY A 51 -4.88 -5.74 3.35
C GLY A 51 -3.39 -5.48 3.59
N GLU A 52 -3.05 -4.37 4.23
CA GLU A 52 -1.68 -4.04 4.61
C GLU A 52 -1.06 -5.09 5.53
N VAL A 53 -1.79 -5.52 6.57
CA VAL A 53 -1.31 -6.58 7.46
C VAL A 53 -1.09 -7.89 6.70
N ALA A 54 -1.97 -8.23 5.76
CA ALA A 54 -1.83 -9.44 4.97
C ALA A 54 -0.58 -9.39 4.07
N ILE A 55 -0.29 -8.25 3.46
CA ILE A 55 0.87 -8.07 2.58
C ILE A 55 2.16 -7.95 3.40
N LEU A 56 2.18 -7.10 4.42
CA LEU A 56 3.41 -6.74 5.14
C LEU A 56 3.80 -7.74 6.23
N SER A 57 2.85 -8.52 6.74
CA SER A 57 3.06 -9.50 7.80
C SER A 57 2.70 -10.93 7.42
N GLY A 58 2.14 -11.18 6.24
CA GLY A 58 1.66 -12.51 5.84
C GLY A 58 0.53 -13.03 6.74
N PHE A 59 -0.19 -12.15 7.44
CA PHE A 59 -1.20 -12.52 8.42
C PHE A 59 -2.61 -12.33 7.85
N PRO A 60 -3.45 -13.37 7.81
CA PRO A 60 -4.76 -13.31 7.16
C PRO A 60 -5.69 -12.30 7.83
N ALA A 61 -6.56 -11.70 7.03
CA ALA A 61 -7.54 -10.73 7.51
C ALA A 61 -8.54 -11.35 8.49
N GLN A 62 -8.82 -10.64 9.58
CA GLN A 62 -9.82 -11.01 10.54
C GLN A 62 -11.19 -10.46 10.14
N THR A 63 -12.24 -11.18 10.50
CA THR A 63 -13.61 -10.82 10.12
C THR A 63 -14.14 -9.55 10.81
N LYS A 64 -13.79 -9.35 12.09
CA LYS A 64 -14.32 -8.24 12.90
C LYS A 64 -13.34 -7.07 13.04
N THR A 65 -12.19 -7.28 13.65
CA THR A 65 -11.23 -6.23 13.99
C THR A 65 -9.87 -6.56 13.41
N SER A 66 -9.26 -5.59 12.69
CA SER A 66 -7.89 -5.74 12.22
C SER A 66 -6.93 -5.90 13.40
N VAL A 67 -5.97 -6.81 13.29
CA VAL A 67 -4.90 -6.97 14.28
C VAL A 67 -4.03 -5.73 14.40
N MET A 68 -4.00 -4.87 13.39
CA MET A 68 -3.35 -3.55 13.40
C MET A 68 -3.82 -2.70 14.60
N LYS A 69 -5.09 -2.83 14.99
CA LYS A 69 -5.68 -2.12 16.14
C LYS A 69 -5.40 -2.77 17.50
N LEU A 70 -4.61 -3.84 17.51
CA LEU A 70 -4.28 -4.60 18.71
C LEU A 70 -2.76 -4.62 18.93
N PRO A 71 -2.16 -3.56 19.52
CA PRO A 71 -0.71 -3.35 19.58
C PRO A 71 0.07 -4.52 20.19
N ALA A 72 -0.47 -5.13 21.23
CA ALA A 72 0.16 -6.28 21.89
C ALA A 72 0.29 -7.49 20.97
N LYS A 73 -0.65 -7.65 20.02
CA LYS A 73 -0.64 -8.73 19.04
C LYS A 73 0.17 -8.37 17.79
N SER A 74 0.00 -7.16 17.28
CA SER A 74 0.68 -6.75 16.05
C SER A 74 2.22 -6.77 16.19
N ARG A 75 2.76 -6.43 17.35
CA ARG A 75 4.21 -6.46 17.60
C ARG A 75 4.85 -7.85 17.49
N THR A 76 4.09 -8.90 17.63
CA THR A 76 4.57 -10.29 17.55
C THR A 76 4.47 -10.88 16.15
N LEU A 77 3.84 -10.18 15.22
CA LEU A 77 3.70 -10.65 13.85
C LEU A 77 5.05 -10.68 13.12
N PRO A 78 5.23 -11.62 12.18
CA PRO A 78 6.31 -11.51 11.21
C PRO A 78 6.17 -10.21 10.42
N SER A 79 7.26 -9.74 9.82
CA SER A 79 7.23 -8.51 9.05
C SER A 79 8.32 -8.51 7.98
N VAL A 80 7.95 -8.05 6.79
CA VAL A 80 8.89 -7.82 5.70
C VAL A 80 9.99 -6.81 6.12
N ALA A 81 9.61 -5.74 6.82
CA ALA A 81 10.56 -4.74 7.29
C ALA A 81 11.59 -5.33 8.26
N ARG A 82 11.14 -6.15 9.21
CA ARG A 82 12.05 -6.84 10.14
C ARG A 82 12.98 -7.83 9.44
N SER A 83 12.45 -8.55 8.47
CA SER A 83 13.24 -9.50 7.69
C SER A 83 14.33 -8.79 6.88
N LEU A 84 13.96 -7.74 6.16
CA LEU A 84 14.91 -6.93 5.39
C LEU A 84 15.92 -6.20 6.29
N GLY A 85 15.48 -5.65 7.42
CA GLY A 85 16.36 -4.98 8.38
C GLY A 85 17.44 -5.92 8.97
N ARG A 86 17.14 -7.22 9.16
CA ARG A 86 18.14 -8.21 9.58
C ARG A 86 19.21 -8.47 8.52
N GLU A 87 18.87 -8.29 7.25
CA GLU A 87 19.79 -8.40 6.11
C GLU A 87 20.51 -7.07 5.81
N GLY A 88 20.35 -6.05 6.68
CA GLY A 88 21.03 -4.77 6.56
C GLY A 88 20.35 -3.73 5.68
N TYR A 89 19.14 -3.99 5.20
CA TYR A 89 18.37 -3.01 4.43
C TYR A 89 17.76 -1.94 5.34
N ALA A 90 17.85 -0.69 4.92
CA ALA A 90 17.03 0.37 5.48
C ALA A 90 15.60 0.22 4.97
N THR A 91 14.62 0.42 5.88
CA THR A 91 13.20 0.27 5.55
C THR A 91 12.45 1.57 5.83
N SER A 92 11.78 2.10 4.83
CA SER A 92 10.93 3.28 4.96
C SER A 92 9.51 2.98 4.43
N PHE A 93 8.53 3.66 4.99
CA PHE A 93 7.14 3.60 4.57
C PHE A 93 6.63 5.02 4.33
N ALA A 94 6.13 5.27 3.12
CA ALA A 94 5.58 6.57 2.73
C ALA A 94 4.06 6.48 2.56
N TYR A 95 3.33 7.49 3.06
CA TYR A 95 1.88 7.54 2.96
C TYR A 95 1.38 8.98 2.84
N GLY A 96 0.53 9.25 1.84
CA GLY A 96 -0.02 10.57 1.61
C GLY A 96 -1.05 11.04 2.63
N GLY A 97 -1.63 10.14 3.42
CA GLY A 97 -2.67 10.42 4.40
C GLY A 97 -2.18 10.39 5.86
N ASP A 98 -3.12 10.38 6.80
CA ASP A 98 -2.85 10.31 8.23
C ASP A 98 -2.66 8.87 8.71
N LEU A 99 -1.44 8.50 9.10
CA LEU A 99 -1.12 7.18 9.65
C LEU A 99 -1.71 6.91 11.05
N ASN A 100 -2.27 7.90 11.71
CA ASN A 100 -3.04 7.66 12.95
C ASN A 100 -4.38 6.99 12.64
N PHE A 101 -4.90 7.20 11.44
CA PHE A 101 -6.10 6.50 11.01
C PHE A 101 -5.87 4.99 11.05
N THR A 102 -6.79 4.26 11.68
CA THR A 102 -6.71 2.81 11.90
C THR A 102 -5.48 2.29 12.64
N ASN A 103 -4.70 3.18 13.27
CA ASN A 103 -3.51 2.82 14.06
C ASN A 103 -2.31 2.30 13.22
N GLN A 104 -2.22 2.75 11.96
CA GLN A 104 -1.16 2.34 11.02
C GLN A 104 0.23 2.68 11.54
N ALA A 105 0.46 3.91 12.00
CA ALA A 105 1.78 4.33 12.50
C ALA A 105 2.31 3.39 13.58
N GLN A 106 1.49 3.04 14.56
CA GLN A 106 1.87 2.14 15.63
C GLN A 106 2.17 0.73 15.11
N TYR A 107 1.37 0.23 14.17
CA TYR A 107 1.61 -1.05 13.54
C TYR A 107 2.94 -1.06 12.77
N MET A 108 3.22 -0.05 11.99
CA MET A 108 4.47 0.05 11.22
C MET A 108 5.69 0.07 12.14
N TYR A 109 5.71 0.92 13.17
CA TYR A 109 6.81 0.93 14.15
C TYR A 109 6.92 -0.42 14.89
N ALA A 110 5.80 -0.99 15.33
CA ALA A 110 5.80 -2.26 16.04
C ALA A 110 6.29 -3.44 15.18
N THR A 111 6.18 -3.35 13.87
CA THR A 111 6.62 -4.36 12.91
C THR A 111 8.00 -4.08 12.30
N GLY A 112 8.68 -2.99 12.74
CA GLY A 112 10.11 -2.78 12.48
C GLY A 112 10.43 -1.87 11.31
N TRP A 113 9.49 -1.09 10.81
CA TRP A 113 9.78 -0.01 9.88
C TRP A 113 10.62 1.06 10.56
N GLN A 114 11.71 1.47 9.95
CA GLN A 114 12.69 2.39 10.54
C GLN A 114 12.31 3.85 10.32
N GLU A 115 11.76 4.15 9.16
CA GLU A 115 11.33 5.49 8.80
C GLU A 115 9.86 5.46 8.36
N LEU A 116 9.07 6.40 8.89
CA LEU A 116 7.71 6.67 8.42
C LEU A 116 7.63 8.12 7.94
N VAL A 117 7.32 8.33 6.68
CA VAL A 117 7.07 9.64 6.08
C VAL A 117 5.61 9.71 5.66
N TRP A 118 4.85 10.65 6.20
CA TRP A 118 3.43 10.72 5.95
C TRP A 118 2.93 12.17 5.87
N GLN A 119 1.65 12.40 5.68
CA GLN A 119 1.05 13.72 5.43
C GLN A 119 1.61 14.85 6.31
N LYS A 120 1.83 14.61 7.60
CA LYS A 120 2.36 15.65 8.52
C LYS A 120 3.80 16.09 8.19
N ASP A 121 4.58 15.22 7.56
CA ASP A 121 6.00 15.44 7.24
C ASP A 121 6.20 15.99 5.83
N LEU A 122 5.14 15.94 5.01
CA LEU A 122 5.13 16.34 3.61
C LEU A 122 4.66 17.80 3.45
N ARG A 123 5.19 18.46 2.44
CA ARG A 123 4.78 19.81 2.04
C ARG A 123 4.82 19.90 0.52
N PHE A 124 3.65 19.99 -0.08
CA PHE A 124 3.47 20.19 -1.51
C PHE A 124 2.67 21.48 -1.76
N ASP A 125 2.77 22.02 -2.95
CA ASP A 125 2.03 23.23 -3.34
C ASP A 125 0.51 23.00 -3.33
N THR A 126 0.09 21.77 -3.65
CA THR A 126 -1.32 21.36 -3.55
C THR A 126 -1.64 20.89 -2.13
N PRO A 127 -2.66 21.44 -1.48
CA PRO A 127 -3.06 20.98 -0.15
C PRO A 127 -3.61 19.55 -0.20
N PRO A 128 -3.50 18.79 0.90
CA PRO A 128 -4.10 17.47 0.96
C PRO A 128 -5.64 17.54 0.95
N ALA A 129 -6.27 16.58 0.31
CA ALA A 129 -7.72 16.35 0.40
C ALA A 129 -8.06 15.59 1.71
N ASP A 130 -9.33 15.22 1.89
CA ASP A 130 -9.82 14.52 3.10
C ASP A 130 -9.08 13.23 3.42
N TRP A 131 -8.55 12.54 2.40
CA TRP A 131 -7.83 11.26 2.54
C TRP A 131 -6.30 11.38 2.40
N GLY A 132 -5.79 12.61 2.24
CA GLY A 132 -4.37 12.86 2.09
C GLY A 132 -4.01 13.51 0.76
N TYR A 133 -2.72 13.51 0.45
CA TYR A 133 -2.21 14.00 -0.82
C TYR A 133 -2.56 13.05 -1.98
N ASP A 134 -2.71 13.64 -3.16
CA ASP A 134 -2.96 12.90 -4.39
C ASP A 134 -1.86 11.88 -4.71
N ASP A 135 -2.27 10.71 -5.21
CA ASP A 135 -1.36 9.61 -5.51
C ASP A 135 -0.29 9.98 -6.55
N ALA A 136 -0.61 10.85 -7.52
CA ALA A 136 0.36 11.29 -8.53
C ALA A 136 1.48 12.08 -7.87
N VAL A 137 1.14 13.04 -7.00
CA VAL A 137 2.11 13.86 -6.25
C VAL A 137 2.98 12.98 -5.35
N MET A 138 2.36 11.99 -4.69
CA MET A 138 3.08 11.03 -3.85
C MET A 138 4.03 10.14 -4.64
N CYS A 139 3.60 9.67 -5.81
CA CYS A 139 4.42 8.83 -6.68
C CYS A 139 5.63 9.59 -7.22
N ASP A 140 5.45 10.84 -7.67
CA ASP A 140 6.53 11.68 -8.16
C ASP A 140 7.54 11.96 -7.04
N TRP A 141 7.07 12.40 -5.88
CA TRP A 141 7.94 12.62 -4.71
C TRP A 141 8.72 11.35 -4.30
N PHE A 142 8.07 10.20 -4.34
CA PHE A 142 8.72 8.93 -4.00
C PHE A 142 9.75 8.53 -5.04
N ALA A 143 9.45 8.70 -6.33
CA ALA A 143 10.38 8.41 -7.40
C ALA A 143 11.65 9.25 -7.28
N ASP A 144 11.53 10.55 -7.05
CA ASP A 144 12.67 11.47 -6.87
C ASP A 144 13.53 11.13 -5.65
N ARG A 145 12.97 10.43 -4.65
CA ARG A 145 13.69 10.05 -3.42
C ARG A 145 14.43 8.72 -3.55
N VAL A 146 13.97 7.83 -4.41
CA VAL A 146 14.42 6.42 -4.48
C VAL A 146 15.23 6.13 -5.75
N ILE A 147 15.02 6.90 -6.81
CA ILE A 147 15.71 6.75 -8.10
C ILE A 147 16.78 7.79 -8.27
#